data_62ff59df8a319de7ef28ed3df5c7383d
#
_entry.id   62ff59df8a319de7ef28ed3df5c7383d
#
_cell.length_a   1.000
_cell.length_b   1.000
_cell.length_c   1.000
_cell.angle_alpha   90.00
_cell.angle_beta   90.00
_cell.angle_gamma   90.00
#
_symmetry.space_group_name_H-M   'P 1'
#
loop_
_entity.id
_entity.type
_entity.pdbx_description
1 polymer ?
#
loop_
_entity_poly.entity_id
_entity_poly.type
_entity_poly.pdbx_seq_one_letter_code
_entity_poly.pdbx_strand_id
1 'polypeptide(L)'
;TGAGKSNLAMNCSLKLLDKNINKIFYVYPFNTLVEQNYDTLEKIYGKTDIFKSIAVINSITPIPLNGTRKFWENLDKEENEKFYQKALLDRQFLNYPFILTTHVNLFQIMFGCEREAAISFYQLAGSVVVLDEIQSYKNVLWTEIMMFLQCYSRLLNMKIIIMSATLPKLDM
;
A
#
# COMPACT_ATOMS: atom_id res chain seq x y z
N THR A 1 0.91 -16.85 -13.17
CA THR A 1 1.25 -18.14 -12.60
C THR A 1 0.43 -18.38 -11.34
N GLY A 2 -0.75 -19.01 -11.49
CA GLY A 2 -1.83 -19.16 -10.52
C GLY A 2 -1.57 -20.01 -9.27
N ALA A 3 -0.39 -19.94 -8.69
CA ALA A 3 0.00 -20.74 -7.50
C ALA A 3 -0.57 -20.21 -6.17
N GLY A 4 -1.52 -19.25 -6.18
CA GLY A 4 -2.12 -18.74 -4.95
C GLY A 4 -1.21 -17.87 -4.08
N LYS A 5 -0.04 -17.43 -4.58
CA LYS A 5 0.92 -16.62 -3.82
C LYS A 5 0.29 -15.36 -3.21
N SER A 6 -0.47 -14.61 -4.00
CA SER A 6 -1.11 -13.37 -3.54
C SER A 6 -2.13 -13.64 -2.43
N ASN A 7 -2.92 -14.73 -2.54
CA ASN A 7 -3.86 -15.13 -1.49
C ASN A 7 -3.14 -15.56 -0.22
N LEU A 8 -2.02 -16.27 -0.36
CA LEU A 8 -1.20 -16.67 0.79
C LEU A 8 -0.60 -15.45 1.48
N ALA A 9 -0.02 -14.51 0.73
CA ALA A 9 0.55 -13.29 1.29
C ALA A 9 -0.52 -12.41 1.97
N MET A 10 -1.69 -12.30 1.36
CA MET A 10 -2.82 -11.61 1.96
C MET A 10 -3.22 -12.25 3.28
N ASN A 11 -3.38 -13.57 3.32
CA ASN A 11 -3.73 -14.29 4.54
C ASN A 11 -2.63 -14.15 5.62
N CYS A 12 -1.36 -14.23 5.23
CA CYS A 12 -0.24 -14.00 6.15
C CYS A 12 -0.25 -12.58 6.69
N SER A 13 -0.47 -11.56 5.85
CA SER A 13 -0.50 -10.17 6.29
C SER A 13 -1.64 -9.89 7.27
N LEU A 14 -2.83 -10.44 7.01
CA LEU A 14 -3.97 -10.32 7.92
C LEU A 14 -3.72 -11.00 9.27
N LYS A 15 -3.02 -12.15 9.28
CA LYS A 15 -2.66 -12.85 10.53
C LYS A 15 -1.60 -12.14 11.36
N LEU A 16 -0.83 -11.26 10.76
CA LEU A 16 0.18 -10.45 11.46
C LEU A 16 -0.40 -9.19 12.10
N LEU A 17 -1.66 -8.84 11.79
CA LEU A 17 -2.32 -7.70 12.42
C LEU A 17 -2.59 -7.98 13.88
N ASP A 18 -2.26 -7.03 14.73
CA ASP A 18 -2.51 -7.03 16.17
C ASP A 18 -2.75 -5.59 16.68
N LYS A 19 -2.71 -5.38 18.00
CA LYS A 19 -2.91 -4.05 18.60
C LYS A 19 -1.83 -3.03 18.21
N ASN A 20 -0.63 -3.51 17.85
CA ASN A 20 0.54 -2.68 17.51
C ASN A 20 0.80 -2.64 16.00
N ILE A 21 0.20 -3.57 15.24
CA ILE A 21 0.34 -3.70 13.80
C ILE A 21 -1.06 -3.63 13.20
N ASN A 22 -1.41 -2.50 12.63
CA ASN A 22 -2.79 -2.18 12.23
C ASN A 22 -2.95 -1.72 10.78
N LYS A 23 -1.87 -1.77 10.00
CA LYS A 23 -1.83 -1.28 8.63
C LYS A 23 -1.13 -2.25 7.70
N ILE A 24 -1.62 -2.38 6.47
CA ILE A 24 -1.01 -3.21 5.44
C ILE A 24 -0.66 -2.35 4.24
N PHE A 25 0.59 -2.41 3.80
CA PHE A 25 1.05 -1.89 2.51
C PHE A 25 1.32 -3.07 1.57
N TYR A 26 0.54 -3.18 0.51
CA TYR A 26 0.78 -4.16 -0.54
C TYR A 26 1.42 -3.48 -1.74
N VAL A 27 2.64 -3.85 -2.03
CA VAL A 27 3.54 -3.14 -2.93
C VAL A 27 3.81 -3.96 -4.19
N TYR A 28 3.50 -3.38 -5.33
CA TYR A 28 3.64 -3.99 -6.65
C TYR A 28 4.75 -3.30 -7.48
N PRO A 29 5.34 -4.00 -8.45
CA PRO A 29 6.36 -3.40 -9.31
C PRO A 29 5.80 -2.37 -10.29
N PHE A 30 4.52 -2.50 -10.70
CA PHE A 30 3.93 -1.67 -11.74
C PHE A 30 2.51 -1.23 -11.37
N ASN A 31 2.11 -0.04 -11.86
CA ASN A 31 0.76 0.50 -11.65
C ASN A 31 -0.34 -0.41 -12.21
N THR A 32 -0.10 -1.06 -13.34
CA THR A 32 -1.06 -2.00 -13.95
C THR A 32 -1.41 -3.16 -13.02
N LEU A 33 -0.44 -3.66 -12.25
CA LEU A 33 -0.69 -4.71 -11.26
C LEU A 33 -1.47 -4.17 -10.05
N VAL A 34 -1.21 -2.93 -9.64
CA VAL A 34 -1.98 -2.27 -8.58
C VAL A 34 -3.45 -2.19 -8.99
N GLU A 35 -3.74 -1.70 -10.19
CA GLU A 35 -5.10 -1.56 -10.73
C GLU A 35 -5.80 -2.92 -10.86
N GLN A 36 -5.14 -3.92 -11.46
CA GLN A 36 -5.71 -5.27 -11.62
C GLN A 36 -6.06 -5.92 -10.27
N ASN A 37 -5.21 -5.73 -9.26
CA ASN A 37 -5.48 -6.26 -7.94
C ASN A 37 -6.58 -5.48 -7.22
N TYR A 38 -6.64 -4.15 -7.40
CA TYR A 38 -7.72 -3.34 -6.88
C TYR A 38 -9.07 -3.78 -7.47
N ASP A 39 -9.17 -3.95 -8.79
CA ASP A 39 -10.37 -4.47 -9.46
C ASP A 39 -10.78 -5.86 -8.95
N THR A 40 -9.78 -6.70 -8.64
CA THR A 40 -10.04 -8.02 -8.06
C THR A 40 -10.62 -7.92 -6.65
N LEU A 41 -10.06 -7.04 -5.82
CA LEU A 41 -10.58 -6.77 -4.47
C LEU A 41 -11.95 -6.12 -4.52
N GLU A 42 -12.21 -5.24 -5.49
CA GLU A 42 -13.53 -4.65 -5.71
C GLU A 42 -14.59 -5.71 -6.05
N LYS A 43 -14.26 -6.66 -6.93
CA LYS A 43 -15.18 -7.76 -7.28
C LYS A 43 -15.51 -8.64 -6.07
N ILE A 44 -14.56 -8.83 -5.15
CA ILE A 44 -14.73 -9.69 -3.97
C ILE A 44 -15.40 -8.92 -2.81
N TYR A 45 -14.94 -7.72 -2.52
CA TYR A 45 -15.28 -6.95 -1.33
C TYR A 45 -16.07 -5.67 -1.59
N GLY A 46 -16.31 -5.29 -2.84
CA GLY A 46 -16.90 -3.99 -3.22
C GLY A 46 -18.27 -3.69 -2.59
N LYS A 47 -19.00 -4.74 -2.19
CA LYS A 47 -20.29 -4.62 -1.49
C LYS A 47 -20.16 -4.56 0.05
N THR A 48 -18.94 -4.61 0.58
CA THR A 48 -18.65 -4.65 2.02
C THR A 48 -18.02 -3.34 2.48
N ASP A 49 -18.19 -3.02 3.76
CA ASP A 49 -17.52 -1.85 4.36
C ASP A 49 -15.99 -1.99 4.39
N ILE A 50 -15.48 -3.22 4.30
CA ILE A 50 -14.04 -3.50 4.23
C ILE A 50 -13.42 -2.83 3.01
N PHE A 51 -14.12 -2.79 1.87
CA PHE A 51 -13.60 -2.18 0.65
C PHE A 51 -13.34 -0.68 0.80
N LYS A 52 -14.12 0.03 1.63
CA LYS A 52 -13.91 1.44 1.95
C LYS A 52 -12.59 1.72 2.68
N SER A 53 -12.02 0.69 3.29
CA SER A 53 -10.74 0.75 4.01
C SER A 53 -9.53 0.50 3.09
N ILE A 54 -9.76 0.17 1.81
CA ILE A 54 -8.72 -0.12 0.82
C ILE A 54 -8.48 1.13 -0.02
N ALA A 55 -7.25 1.58 -0.09
CA ALA A 55 -6.85 2.70 -0.95
C ALA A 55 -5.75 2.32 -1.94
N VAL A 56 -5.84 2.88 -3.14
CA VAL A 56 -4.76 2.87 -4.13
C VAL A 56 -3.99 4.18 -4.02
N ILE A 57 -2.71 4.08 -3.71
CA ILE A 57 -1.82 5.24 -3.61
C ILE A 57 -0.65 5.06 -4.56
N ASN A 58 -0.73 5.71 -5.69
CA ASN A 58 0.30 5.76 -6.72
C ASN A 58 0.29 7.15 -7.39
N SER A 59 1.23 7.40 -8.28
CA SER A 59 1.37 8.69 -8.98
C SER A 59 0.29 8.96 -10.04
N ILE A 60 -0.50 7.97 -10.41
CA ILE A 60 -1.40 8.04 -11.59
C ILE A 60 -2.87 8.00 -11.18
N THR A 61 -3.22 7.24 -10.15
CA THR A 61 -4.62 7.02 -9.79
C THR A 61 -5.22 8.29 -9.17
N PRO A 62 -6.30 8.82 -9.73
CA PRO A 62 -7.02 9.93 -9.11
C PRO A 62 -7.58 9.50 -7.76
N ILE A 63 -7.88 10.48 -6.92
CA ILE A 63 -8.46 10.24 -5.59
C ILE A 63 -9.80 9.53 -5.80
N PRO A 64 -9.97 8.29 -5.32
CA PRO A 64 -11.27 7.64 -5.37
C PRO A 64 -12.17 8.41 -4.40
N LEU A 65 -13.09 9.15 -4.95
CA LEU A 65 -14.19 9.72 -4.19
C LEU A 65 -15.12 8.55 -3.85
N ASN A 66 -15.05 8.06 -2.61
CA ASN A 66 -15.88 6.98 -2.12
C ASN A 66 -17.37 7.38 -2.17
N GLY A 67 -18.05 6.98 -3.24
CA GLY A 67 -19.47 7.24 -3.42
C GLY A 67 -19.93 6.95 -4.85
N THR A 68 -21.16 6.47 -5.01
CA THR A 68 -21.76 6.38 -6.34
C THR A 68 -21.96 7.79 -6.91
N ARG A 69 -21.96 7.93 -8.24
CA ARG A 69 -22.21 9.21 -8.93
C ARG A 69 -23.46 9.92 -8.37
N LYS A 70 -24.50 9.16 -8.02
CA LYS A 70 -25.71 9.66 -7.36
C LYS A 70 -25.49 10.23 -5.97
N PHE A 71 -24.49 9.73 -5.21
CA PHE A 71 -24.15 10.27 -3.91
C PHE A 71 -23.57 11.69 -4.04
N TRP A 72 -22.70 11.92 -5.03
CA TRP A 72 -22.09 13.22 -5.30
C TRP A 72 -23.06 14.25 -5.87
N GLU A 73 -24.04 13.80 -6.67
CA GLU A 73 -25.10 14.65 -7.25
C GLU A 73 -26.09 15.17 -6.19
N ASN A 74 -26.19 14.52 -5.03
CA ASN A 74 -27.12 14.88 -3.95
C ASN A 74 -26.48 15.66 -2.79
N LEU A 75 -25.17 15.88 -2.82
CA LEU A 75 -24.46 16.65 -1.78
C LEU A 75 -24.39 18.13 -2.18
N ASP A 76 -24.56 19.01 -1.20
CA ASP A 76 -24.32 20.43 -1.39
C ASP A 76 -22.83 20.71 -1.71
N LYS A 77 -22.55 21.84 -2.40
CA LYS A 77 -21.19 22.18 -2.82
C LYS A 77 -20.19 22.23 -1.66
N GLU A 78 -20.62 22.74 -0.49
CA GLU A 78 -19.78 22.78 0.73
C GLU A 78 -19.48 21.40 1.30
N GLU A 79 -20.45 20.49 1.28
CA GLU A 79 -20.24 19.10 1.74
C GLU A 79 -19.31 18.35 0.80
N ASN A 80 -19.48 18.51 -0.50
CA ASN A 80 -18.60 17.93 -1.51
C ASN A 80 -17.15 18.41 -1.33
N GLU A 81 -16.94 19.70 -1.07
CA GLU A 81 -15.61 20.27 -0.88
C GLU A 81 -14.96 19.74 0.40
N LYS A 82 -15.68 19.63 1.51
CA LYS A 82 -15.19 19.04 2.75
C LYS A 82 -14.81 17.56 2.60
N PHE A 83 -15.63 16.79 1.88
CA PHE A 83 -15.33 15.39 1.57
C PHE A 83 -14.07 15.24 0.71
N TYR A 84 -13.94 16.09 -0.30
CA TYR A 84 -12.77 16.08 -1.17
C TYR A 84 -11.49 16.45 -0.40
N GLN A 85 -11.53 17.50 0.42
CA GLN A 85 -10.41 17.89 1.25
C GLN A 85 -10.02 16.80 2.24
N LYS A 86 -10.99 16.13 2.87
CA LYS A 86 -10.73 15.00 3.74
C LYS A 86 -10.06 13.85 3.00
N ALA A 87 -10.57 13.47 1.82
CA ALA A 87 -9.99 12.40 1.00
C ALA A 87 -8.56 12.73 0.54
N LEU A 88 -8.29 14.02 0.24
CA LEU A 88 -6.94 14.52 -0.05
C LEU A 88 -6.00 14.32 1.13
N LEU A 89 -6.43 14.74 2.33
CA LEU A 89 -5.64 14.61 3.55
C LEU A 89 -5.41 13.13 3.91
N ASP A 90 -6.45 12.32 3.86
CA ASP A 90 -6.34 10.88 4.13
C ASP A 90 -5.34 10.21 3.17
N ARG A 91 -5.33 10.62 1.89
CA ARG A 91 -4.36 10.14 0.90
C ARG A 91 -2.96 10.66 1.19
N GLN A 92 -2.80 11.94 1.46
CA GLN A 92 -1.51 12.57 1.74
C GLN A 92 -0.86 11.98 2.99
N PHE A 93 -1.66 11.69 4.01
CA PHE A 93 -1.20 11.12 5.27
C PHE A 93 -1.28 9.58 5.32
N LEU A 94 -1.57 8.92 4.21
CA LEU A 94 -1.71 7.46 4.13
C LEU A 94 -2.65 6.89 5.22
N ASN A 95 -3.75 7.58 5.48
CA ASN A 95 -4.66 7.26 6.58
C ASN A 95 -5.67 6.16 6.22
N TYR A 96 -5.18 5.07 5.64
CA TYR A 96 -5.97 3.89 5.27
C TYR A 96 -5.36 2.63 5.89
N PRO A 97 -6.19 1.71 6.41
CA PRO A 97 -5.71 0.45 6.98
C PRO A 97 -5.06 -0.48 5.96
N PHE A 98 -5.51 -0.41 4.69
CA PHE A 98 -5.00 -1.24 3.62
C PHE A 98 -4.66 -0.37 2.40
N ILE A 99 -3.40 -0.36 2.03
CA ILE A 99 -2.86 0.48 0.95
C ILE A 99 -2.24 -0.39 -0.13
N LEU A 100 -2.73 -0.25 -1.36
CA LEU A 100 -2.10 -0.77 -2.57
C LEU A 100 -1.23 0.32 -3.17
N THR A 101 0.04 0.03 -3.40
CA THR A 101 0.99 1.02 -3.90
C THR A 101 2.07 0.40 -4.78
N THR A 102 2.95 1.21 -5.34
CA THR A 102 4.11 0.75 -6.10
C THR A 102 5.39 0.84 -5.27
N HIS A 103 6.40 0.05 -5.67
CA HIS A 103 7.73 0.11 -5.04
C HIS A 103 8.37 1.51 -5.15
N VAL A 104 8.15 2.21 -6.27
CA VAL A 104 8.64 3.58 -6.45
C VAL A 104 8.08 4.50 -5.39
N ASN A 105 6.77 4.43 -5.16
CA ASN A 105 6.11 5.26 -4.15
C ASN A 105 6.54 4.87 -2.72
N LEU A 106 6.65 3.56 -2.42
CA LEU A 106 7.17 3.11 -1.13
C LEU A 106 8.58 3.64 -0.87
N PHE A 107 9.47 3.54 -1.85
CA PHE A 107 10.85 4.02 -1.69
C PHE A 107 10.92 5.55 -1.62
N GLN A 108 10.02 6.26 -2.29
CA GLN A 108 9.90 7.71 -2.12
C GLN A 108 9.49 8.09 -0.68
N ILE A 109 8.59 7.32 -0.07
CA ILE A 109 8.22 7.50 1.34
C ILE A 109 9.40 7.18 2.25
N MET A 110 10.16 6.12 1.98
CA MET A 110 11.25 5.65 2.83
C MET A 110 12.52 6.52 2.74
N PHE A 111 12.80 7.05 1.56
CA PHE A 111 14.07 7.75 1.27
C PHE A 111 13.88 9.20 0.83
N GLY A 112 12.64 9.67 0.69
CA GLY A 112 12.35 11.05 0.32
C GLY A 112 12.76 12.02 1.42
N CYS A 113 13.35 13.15 1.02
CA CYS A 113 13.78 14.22 1.93
C CYS A 113 12.72 15.32 2.08
N GLU A 114 11.57 15.18 1.42
CA GLU A 114 10.50 16.16 1.45
C GLU A 114 9.69 16.04 2.75
N ARG A 115 9.06 17.15 3.17
CA ARG A 115 8.26 17.20 4.39
C ARG A 115 7.11 16.20 4.38
N GLU A 116 6.46 16.06 3.22
CA GLU A 116 5.36 15.12 3.01
C GLU A 116 5.82 13.66 3.16
N ALA A 117 7.01 13.34 2.65
CA ALA A 117 7.61 12.01 2.80
C ALA A 117 7.87 11.68 4.28
N ALA A 118 8.33 12.65 5.07
CA ALA A 118 8.58 12.45 6.50
C ALA A 118 7.29 12.10 7.26
N ILE A 119 6.17 12.76 6.95
CA ILE A 119 4.87 12.46 7.58
C ILE A 119 4.39 11.07 7.17
N SER A 120 4.48 10.75 5.87
CA SER A 120 4.09 9.46 5.33
C SER A 120 4.96 8.31 5.86
N PHE A 121 6.22 8.57 6.16
CA PHE A 121 7.15 7.62 6.75
C PHE A 121 6.68 7.10 8.12
N TYR A 122 6.11 7.96 8.95
CA TYR A 122 5.55 7.53 10.25
C TYR A 122 4.42 6.52 10.10
N GLN A 123 3.70 6.52 8.99
CA GLN A 123 2.62 5.58 8.72
C GLN A 123 3.12 4.16 8.43
N LEU A 124 4.41 3.99 8.17
CA LEU A 124 5.04 2.68 8.06
C LEU A 124 5.24 2.01 9.43
N ALA A 125 5.26 2.78 10.51
CA ALA A 125 5.41 2.22 11.85
C ALA A 125 4.20 1.33 12.21
N GLY A 126 4.48 0.13 12.73
CA GLY A 126 3.44 -0.83 13.08
C GLY A 126 2.65 -1.31 11.85
N SER A 127 3.30 -1.52 10.72
CA SER A 127 2.66 -2.01 9.50
C SER A 127 3.21 -3.37 9.04
N VAL A 128 2.42 -4.03 8.20
CA VAL A 128 2.86 -5.15 7.37
C VAL A 128 3.12 -4.63 5.96
N VAL A 129 4.32 -4.82 5.45
CA VAL A 129 4.70 -4.46 4.09
C VAL A 129 4.90 -5.72 3.27
N VAL A 130 4.07 -5.91 2.26
CA VAL A 130 4.15 -7.02 1.30
C VAL A 130 4.81 -6.52 0.03
N LEU A 131 5.98 -7.04 -0.30
CA LEU A 131 6.72 -6.72 -1.54
C LEU A 131 6.49 -7.84 -2.56
N ASP A 132 5.68 -7.56 -3.57
CA ASP A 132 5.35 -8.56 -4.60
C ASP A 132 6.28 -8.45 -5.80
N GLU A 133 6.54 -9.61 -6.43
CA GLU A 133 7.36 -9.76 -7.64
C GLU A 133 8.71 -9.03 -7.55
N ILE A 134 9.40 -9.22 -6.43
CA ILE A 134 10.61 -8.47 -6.07
C ILE A 134 11.74 -8.61 -7.10
N GLN A 135 11.79 -9.71 -7.86
CA GLN A 135 12.75 -9.90 -8.96
C GLN A 135 12.55 -8.89 -10.10
N SER A 136 11.38 -8.23 -10.18
CA SER A 136 11.12 -7.17 -11.17
C SER A 136 11.79 -5.86 -10.82
N TYR A 137 12.25 -5.70 -9.58
CA TYR A 137 12.99 -4.54 -9.13
C TYR A 137 14.45 -4.69 -9.58
N LYS A 138 14.72 -4.36 -10.85
CA LYS A 138 16.08 -4.39 -11.41
C LYS A 138 16.95 -3.42 -10.62
N ASN A 139 17.67 -3.93 -9.65
CA ASN A 139 18.40 -3.03 -8.78
C ASN A 139 19.81 -3.50 -8.51
N VAL A 140 20.75 -2.66 -8.89
CA VAL A 140 22.18 -2.80 -8.55
C VAL A 140 22.39 -2.62 -7.03
N LEU A 141 21.45 -1.93 -6.35
CA LEU A 141 21.50 -1.60 -4.92
C LEU A 141 20.66 -2.56 -4.06
N TRP A 142 20.51 -3.81 -4.51
CA TRP A 142 19.61 -4.75 -3.85
C TRP A 142 20.00 -5.05 -2.41
N THR A 143 21.30 -5.25 -2.16
CA THR A 143 21.83 -5.52 -0.82
C THR A 143 21.55 -4.35 0.13
N GLU A 144 21.75 -3.13 -0.32
CA GLU A 144 21.52 -1.92 0.45
C GLU A 144 20.03 -1.77 0.80
N ILE A 145 19.15 -2.01 -0.17
CA ILE A 145 17.69 -1.98 0.08
C ILE A 145 17.30 -3.01 1.13
N MET A 146 17.81 -4.24 1.06
CA MET A 146 17.52 -5.27 2.04
C MET A 146 18.04 -4.90 3.44
N MET A 147 19.22 -4.31 3.54
CA MET A 147 19.77 -3.80 4.82
C MET A 147 18.88 -2.69 5.39
N PHE A 148 18.44 -1.74 4.58
CA PHE A 148 17.52 -0.68 5.00
C PHE A 148 16.18 -1.25 5.46
N LEU A 149 15.59 -2.15 4.70
CA LEU A 149 14.33 -2.81 5.07
C LEU A 149 14.47 -3.56 6.40
N GLN A 150 15.58 -4.26 6.62
CA GLN A 150 15.86 -4.94 7.88
C GLN A 150 16.01 -3.94 9.05
N CYS A 151 16.70 -2.84 8.84
CA CYS A 151 16.87 -1.80 9.85
C CYS A 151 15.49 -1.18 10.21
N TYR A 152 14.71 -0.77 9.19
CA TYR A 152 13.40 -0.17 9.41
C TYR A 152 12.39 -1.15 10.00
N SER A 153 12.45 -2.43 9.66
CA SER A 153 11.57 -3.43 10.26
C SER A 153 11.73 -3.49 11.79
N ARG A 154 12.97 -3.32 12.28
CA ARG A 154 13.26 -3.27 13.72
C ARG A 154 12.87 -1.95 14.35
N LEU A 155 13.26 -0.83 13.73
CA LEU A 155 13.02 0.52 14.27
C LEU A 155 11.54 0.89 14.32
N LEU A 156 10.79 0.52 13.30
CA LEU A 156 9.39 0.89 13.12
C LEU A 156 8.41 -0.24 13.51
N ASN A 157 8.90 -1.34 14.06
CA ASN A 157 8.09 -2.54 14.33
C ASN A 157 7.30 -3.01 13.10
N MET A 158 7.91 -2.95 11.90
CA MET A 158 7.30 -3.40 10.66
C MET A 158 7.50 -4.90 10.47
N LYS A 159 6.53 -5.56 9.84
CA LYS A 159 6.66 -6.93 9.34
C LYS A 159 6.77 -6.89 7.82
N ILE A 160 7.78 -7.55 7.25
CA ILE A 160 8.02 -7.53 5.81
C ILE A 160 7.81 -8.93 5.26
N ILE A 161 6.94 -9.04 4.26
CA ILE A 161 6.69 -10.25 3.48
C ILE A 161 7.25 -10.02 2.09
N ILE A 162 8.17 -10.85 1.67
CA ILE A 162 8.77 -10.78 0.35
C ILE A 162 8.25 -11.92 -0.51
N MET A 163 7.74 -11.59 -1.69
CA MET A 163 7.27 -12.57 -2.66
C MET A 163 8.06 -12.47 -3.96
N SER A 164 8.41 -13.63 -4.49
CA SER A 164 9.10 -13.75 -5.76
C SER A 164 8.69 -15.03 -6.50
N ALA A 165 8.69 -14.98 -7.82
CA ALA A 165 8.60 -16.18 -8.64
C ALA A 165 9.92 -16.96 -8.63
N THR A 166 11.04 -16.23 -8.57
CA THR A 166 12.39 -16.78 -8.47
C THR A 166 13.12 -15.98 -7.38
N LEU A 167 13.46 -16.62 -6.26
CA LEU A 167 14.26 -15.96 -5.24
C LEU A 167 15.64 -15.67 -5.81
N PRO A 168 16.08 -14.41 -5.87
CA PRO A 168 17.48 -14.11 -6.12
C PRO A 168 18.31 -14.76 -5.01
N LYS A 169 19.50 -15.27 -5.34
CA LYS A 169 20.46 -15.66 -4.31
C LYS A 169 20.78 -14.40 -3.50
N LEU A 170 20.26 -14.34 -2.30
CA LEU A 170 20.65 -13.33 -1.31
C LEU A 170 21.90 -13.89 -0.66
N ASP A 171 23.06 -13.54 -1.18
CA ASP A 171 24.31 -13.76 -0.49
C ASP A 171 24.33 -12.77 0.69
N MET A 172 23.86 -13.27 1.85
CA MET A 172 23.93 -12.56 3.13
C MET A 172 25.25 -12.83 3.81
#